data_57d679666fe8dcb97fb7ee18c61d704b
#
_entry.id   57d679666fe8dcb97fb7ee18c61d704b
#
_cell.length_a   1.000
_cell.length_b   1.000
_cell.length_c   1.000
_cell.angle_alpha   90.00
_cell.angle_beta   90.00
_cell.angle_gamma   90.00
#
_symmetry.space_group_name_H-M   'P 1'
#
loop_
_entity.id
_entity.type
_entity.pdbx_description
1 polymer ?
#
loop_
_entity_poly.entity_id
_entity_poly.type
_entity_poly.pdbx_seq_one_letter_code
_entity_poly.pdbx_strand_id
1 'polypeptide(L)'
;MRRATSAPLRSIVVASAGVTGVAVALSLFLTAPALATTIDRGEADVVRRISGPCPLVRLEGEAIQAFSKRLIECAASRWPVEGGSEKAICIAQRESGLIPTASSPTGMYVGLFQHSAADWPRRYDEWTRPYWRLKVNPYNGRTNAIVTIRMVNAEGWGPWAGVGC
;
A
#
# COMPACT_ATOMS: atom_id res chain seq x y z
N MET A 1 -35.47 27.00 -10.04
CA MET A 1 -35.97 27.65 -8.81
C MET A 1 -36.85 26.68 -8.06
N ARG A 2 -36.40 26.06 -7.00
CA ARG A 2 -37.23 25.35 -6.01
C ARG A 2 -36.68 25.71 -4.62
N ARG A 3 -37.56 26.35 -3.83
CA ARG A 3 -37.28 26.82 -2.45
C ARG A 3 -37.31 25.66 -1.48
N ALA A 4 -36.33 25.58 -0.60
CA ALA A 4 -36.30 24.70 0.54
C ALA A 4 -37.03 25.39 1.71
N THR A 5 -38.01 24.70 2.28
CA THR A 5 -38.76 25.11 3.49
C THR A 5 -38.12 24.48 4.72
N SER A 6 -37.71 25.34 5.63
CA SER A 6 -37.18 24.95 6.94
C SER A 6 -38.32 24.78 7.93
N ALA A 7 -38.35 23.68 8.69
CA ALA A 7 -39.28 23.41 9.80
C ALA A 7 -38.67 23.86 11.15
N PRO A 8 -39.46 24.39 12.08
CA PRO A 8 -38.97 24.88 13.36
C PRO A 8 -38.90 23.79 14.43
N LEU A 9 -37.78 23.81 15.16
CA LEU A 9 -37.58 23.00 16.39
C LEU A 9 -38.51 23.49 17.52
N ARG A 10 -39.32 22.59 18.07
CA ARG A 10 -40.10 22.79 19.26
C ARG A 10 -39.27 22.48 20.50
N SER A 11 -39.04 23.49 21.33
CA SER A 11 -38.47 23.34 22.67
C SER A 11 -39.53 22.80 23.62
N ILE A 12 -39.22 21.67 24.27
CA ILE A 12 -40.02 21.13 25.37
C ILE A 12 -39.33 21.58 26.67
N VAL A 13 -40.02 22.42 27.42
CA VAL A 13 -39.66 22.81 28.77
C VAL A 13 -40.35 21.81 29.74
N VAL A 14 -39.54 21.04 30.46
CA VAL A 14 -40.01 20.20 31.56
C VAL A 14 -39.60 20.86 32.87
N ALA A 15 -40.58 21.37 33.58
CA ALA A 15 -40.43 21.82 34.95
C ALA A 15 -40.57 20.63 35.90
N SER A 16 -39.59 20.34 36.72
CA SER A 16 -39.71 19.41 37.82
C SER A 16 -39.30 20.07 39.12
N ALA A 17 -40.21 19.97 40.07
CA ALA A 17 -40.16 20.48 41.42
C ALA A 17 -39.09 19.81 42.29
N GLY A 18 -38.60 20.55 43.25
CA GLY A 18 -37.49 20.17 44.10
C GLY A 18 -37.79 19.04 45.09
N VAL A 19 -36.75 18.28 45.35
CA VAL A 19 -36.57 17.52 46.59
C VAL A 19 -35.10 17.69 47.01
N THR A 20 -34.96 18.35 48.18
CA THR A 20 -33.67 18.51 48.87
C THR A 20 -33.28 17.20 49.51
N GLY A 21 -32.40 16.46 48.84
CA GLY A 21 -31.73 15.29 49.41
C GLY A 21 -30.21 15.51 49.36
N VAL A 22 -29.58 15.63 50.54
CA VAL A 22 -28.11 15.66 50.66
C VAL A 22 -27.60 14.26 50.36
N ALA A 23 -27.19 14.04 49.12
CA ALA A 23 -26.48 12.84 48.73
C ALA A 23 -24.99 13.11 48.79
N VAL A 24 -24.28 12.53 49.75
CA VAL A 24 -22.84 12.44 49.81
C VAL A 24 -22.40 11.51 48.65
N ALA A 25 -22.03 12.08 47.54
CA ALA A 25 -21.48 11.34 46.40
C ALA A 25 -20.05 10.92 46.75
N LEU A 26 -19.90 9.67 47.17
CA LEU A 26 -18.61 9.01 47.28
C LEU A 26 -18.12 8.73 45.85
N SER A 27 -17.35 9.64 45.27
CA SER A 27 -16.75 9.48 43.96
C SER A 27 -15.64 8.42 44.02
N LEU A 28 -16.03 7.16 43.78
CA LEU A 28 -15.11 6.10 43.46
C LEU A 28 -14.48 6.42 42.07
N PHE A 29 -13.32 7.05 42.07
CA PHE A 29 -12.49 7.10 40.87
C PHE A 29 -12.00 5.68 40.56
N LEU A 30 -12.78 4.96 39.77
CA LEU A 30 -12.30 3.79 39.08
C LEU A 30 -11.23 4.25 38.05
N THR A 31 -9.97 4.30 38.49
CA THR A 31 -8.84 4.38 37.58
C THR A 31 -8.82 3.06 36.82
N ALA A 32 -9.45 3.05 35.64
CA ALA A 32 -9.25 1.97 34.69
C ALA A 32 -7.75 1.93 34.38
N PRO A 33 -7.07 0.77 34.57
CA PRO A 33 -5.70 0.65 34.09
C PRO A 33 -5.74 0.88 32.58
N ALA A 34 -5.03 1.89 32.11
CA ALA A 34 -4.74 2.05 30.69
C ALA A 34 -4.00 0.77 30.27
N LEU A 35 -4.70 -0.16 29.64
CA LEU A 35 -4.10 -1.26 28.93
C LEU A 35 -3.29 -0.62 27.78
N ALA A 36 -2.08 -0.20 28.12
CA ALA A 36 -1.07 0.07 27.09
C ALA A 36 -0.84 -1.27 26.38
N THR A 37 -1.58 -1.50 25.29
CA THR A 37 -1.29 -2.57 24.37
C THR A 37 0.10 -2.30 23.83
N THR A 38 1.09 -2.95 24.42
CA THR A 38 2.42 -3.05 23.79
C THR A 38 2.22 -3.79 22.49
N ILE A 39 2.09 -3.04 21.40
CA ILE A 39 2.12 -3.62 20.05
C ILE A 39 3.48 -4.29 19.97
N ASP A 40 3.48 -5.63 19.94
CA ASP A 40 4.69 -6.41 19.81
C ASP A 40 5.43 -5.95 18.54
N ARG A 41 6.76 -5.90 18.61
CA ARG A 41 7.60 -5.50 17.47
C ARG A 41 7.28 -6.31 16.22
N GLY A 42 6.85 -7.56 16.37
CA GLY A 42 6.36 -8.41 15.27
C GLY A 42 5.11 -7.86 14.60
N GLU A 43 4.15 -7.39 15.38
CA GLU A 43 2.88 -6.82 14.87
C GLU A 43 3.11 -5.48 14.17
N ALA A 44 3.97 -4.63 14.72
CA ALA A 44 4.38 -3.38 14.08
C ALA A 44 5.13 -3.62 12.75
N ASP A 45 5.93 -4.67 12.65
CA ASP A 45 6.64 -5.05 11.42
C ASP A 45 5.68 -5.61 10.36
N VAL A 46 4.64 -6.36 10.77
CA VAL A 46 3.55 -6.82 9.88
C VAL A 46 2.76 -5.63 9.36
N VAL A 47 2.31 -4.70 10.23
CA VAL A 47 1.59 -3.48 9.83
C VAL A 47 2.42 -2.64 8.86
N ARG A 48 3.73 -2.52 9.09
CA ARG A 48 4.64 -1.83 8.17
C ARG A 48 4.74 -2.53 6.81
N ARG A 49 4.68 -3.86 6.76
CA ARG A 49 4.73 -4.64 5.52
C ARG A 49 3.47 -4.48 4.68
N ILE A 50 2.30 -4.33 5.32
CA ILE A 50 1.02 -4.19 4.65
C ILE A 50 0.61 -2.74 4.42
N SER A 51 1.38 -1.75 4.91
CA SER A 51 1.12 -0.34 4.64
C SER A 51 1.56 0.08 3.23
N GLY A 52 0.89 1.08 2.67
CA GLY A 52 1.21 1.64 1.35
C GLY A 52 0.53 0.90 0.18
N PRO A 53 0.89 1.22 -1.08
CA PRO A 53 0.23 0.65 -2.26
C PRO A 53 0.53 -0.83 -2.41
N CYS A 54 -0.48 -1.58 -2.87
CA CYS A 54 -0.40 -3.02 -3.11
C CYS A 54 0.13 -3.82 -1.90
N PRO A 55 -0.55 -3.78 -0.74
CA PRO A 55 -0.10 -4.43 0.49
C PRO A 55 -0.35 -5.95 0.45
N LEU A 56 0.06 -6.60 -0.64
CA LEU A 56 -0.15 -8.02 -0.85
C LEU A 56 0.90 -8.84 -0.09
N VAL A 57 0.43 -9.91 0.53
CA VAL A 57 1.27 -10.95 1.15
C VAL A 57 1.17 -12.19 0.28
N ARG A 58 2.29 -12.89 0.12
CA ARG A 58 2.31 -14.18 -0.55
C ARG A 58 1.57 -15.20 0.31
N LEU A 59 0.61 -15.90 -0.30
CA LEU A 59 -0.16 -16.94 0.38
C LEU A 59 0.68 -18.19 0.60
N GLU A 60 0.32 -18.99 1.60
CA GLU A 60 0.95 -20.27 1.83
C GLU A 60 0.75 -21.18 0.61
N GLY A 61 1.82 -21.82 0.14
CA GLY A 61 1.78 -22.66 -1.06
C GLY A 61 1.70 -21.90 -2.39
N GLU A 62 1.52 -20.57 -2.40
CA GLU A 62 1.45 -19.80 -3.63
C GLU A 62 2.81 -19.81 -4.35
N ALA A 63 2.82 -20.13 -5.64
CA ALA A 63 4.01 -20.00 -6.47
C ALA A 63 4.47 -18.55 -6.54
N ILE A 64 5.79 -18.31 -6.54
CA ILE A 64 6.35 -16.96 -6.58
C ILE A 64 5.91 -16.19 -7.83
N GLN A 65 5.77 -16.89 -8.96
CA GLN A 65 5.30 -16.31 -10.22
C GLN A 65 3.84 -15.83 -10.12
N ALA A 66 2.98 -16.59 -9.46
CA ALA A 66 1.57 -16.22 -9.24
C ALA A 66 1.49 -14.97 -8.34
N PHE A 67 2.28 -14.93 -7.28
CA PHE A 67 2.39 -13.77 -6.42
C PHE A 67 2.91 -12.53 -7.17
N SER A 68 3.93 -12.71 -8.02
CA SER A 68 4.47 -11.63 -8.84
C SER A 68 3.43 -11.06 -9.82
N LYS A 69 2.60 -11.91 -10.44
CA LYS A 69 1.48 -11.47 -11.28
C LYS A 69 0.51 -10.59 -10.49
N ARG A 70 0.07 -11.04 -9.30
CA ARG A 70 -0.84 -10.25 -8.44
C ARG A 70 -0.24 -8.89 -8.04
N LEU A 71 1.07 -8.80 -7.81
CA LEU A 71 1.75 -7.54 -7.53
C LEU A 71 1.70 -6.60 -8.74
N ILE A 72 1.95 -7.11 -9.94
CA ILE A 72 1.90 -6.34 -11.19
C ILE A 72 0.46 -5.88 -11.48
N GLU A 73 -0.52 -6.76 -11.36
CA GLU A 73 -1.94 -6.45 -11.55
C GLU A 73 -2.40 -5.34 -10.59
N CYS A 74 -2.03 -5.46 -9.31
CA CYS A 74 -2.34 -4.44 -8.32
C CYS A 74 -1.67 -3.10 -8.66
N ALA A 75 -0.42 -3.09 -9.07
CA ALA A 75 0.27 -1.87 -9.45
C ALA A 75 -0.36 -1.24 -10.69
N ALA A 76 -0.62 -2.03 -11.75
CA ALA A 76 -1.21 -1.57 -13.00
C ALA A 76 -2.67 -1.08 -12.84
N SER A 77 -3.44 -1.66 -11.92
CA SER A 77 -4.78 -1.16 -11.59
C SER A 77 -4.75 0.22 -10.94
N ARG A 78 -3.67 0.52 -10.23
CA ARG A 78 -3.49 1.81 -9.53
C ARG A 78 -2.85 2.88 -10.41
N TRP A 79 -1.97 2.49 -11.29
CA TRP A 79 -1.31 3.35 -12.28
C TRP A 79 -1.43 2.70 -13.65
N PRO A 80 -2.47 3.06 -14.43
CA PRO A 80 -2.73 2.45 -15.74
C PRO A 80 -1.54 2.65 -16.69
N VAL A 81 -1.14 1.59 -17.36
CA VAL A 81 -0.06 1.60 -18.36
C VAL A 81 -0.57 1.11 -19.70
N GLU A 82 0.10 1.48 -20.78
CA GLU A 82 -0.21 0.98 -22.12
C GLU A 82 -0.09 -0.55 -22.17
N GLY A 83 -1.11 -1.21 -22.72
CA GLY A 83 -1.22 -2.67 -22.75
C GLY A 83 -1.58 -3.32 -21.41
N GLY A 84 -1.87 -2.50 -20.39
CA GLY A 84 -2.38 -2.96 -19.09
C GLY A 84 -1.43 -3.89 -18.32
N SER A 85 -2.00 -4.63 -17.37
CA SER A 85 -1.26 -5.64 -16.61
C SER A 85 -0.77 -6.81 -17.46
N GLU A 86 -1.45 -7.14 -18.55
CA GLU A 86 -1.07 -8.23 -19.44
C GLU A 86 0.29 -7.98 -20.10
N LYS A 87 0.49 -6.78 -20.66
CA LYS A 87 1.78 -6.37 -21.23
C LYS A 87 2.88 -6.34 -20.16
N ALA A 88 2.57 -5.80 -18.98
CA ALA A 88 3.52 -5.76 -17.87
C ALA A 88 3.94 -7.17 -17.40
N ILE A 89 3.00 -8.11 -17.31
CA ILE A 89 3.27 -9.50 -16.97
C ILE A 89 4.10 -10.18 -18.06
N CYS A 90 3.78 -9.95 -19.35
CA CYS A 90 4.56 -10.46 -20.47
C CYS A 90 6.03 -10.00 -20.38
N ILE A 91 6.26 -8.72 -20.15
CA ILE A 91 7.62 -8.17 -19.99
C ILE A 91 8.33 -8.82 -18.80
N ALA A 92 7.72 -8.84 -17.61
CA ALA A 92 8.33 -9.45 -16.43
C ALA A 92 8.62 -10.95 -16.63
N GLN A 93 7.76 -11.65 -17.38
CA GLN A 93 7.99 -13.06 -17.74
C GLN A 93 9.25 -13.24 -18.60
N ARG A 94 9.47 -12.35 -19.56
CA ARG A 94 10.65 -12.40 -20.43
C ARG A 94 11.93 -11.95 -19.74
N GLU A 95 11.82 -10.96 -18.86
CA GLU A 95 12.96 -10.39 -18.15
C GLU A 95 13.49 -11.29 -17.03
N SER A 96 12.61 -11.90 -16.26
CA SER A 96 13.00 -12.63 -15.04
C SER A 96 12.30 -13.97 -14.84
N GLY A 97 11.43 -14.38 -15.75
CA GLY A 97 10.53 -15.52 -15.49
C GLY A 97 9.56 -15.26 -14.34
N LEU A 98 9.21 -14.00 -14.07
CA LEU A 98 8.41 -13.57 -12.92
C LEU A 98 9.07 -13.85 -11.56
N ILE A 99 10.41 -13.94 -11.51
CA ILE A 99 11.19 -14.18 -10.29
C ILE A 99 11.75 -12.85 -9.76
N PRO A 100 11.26 -12.35 -8.62
CA PRO A 100 11.73 -11.06 -8.08
C PRO A 100 13.22 -11.04 -7.73
N THR A 101 13.78 -12.19 -7.38
CA THR A 101 15.20 -12.33 -6.99
C THR A 101 16.13 -12.62 -8.16
N ALA A 102 15.63 -12.55 -9.40
CA ALA A 102 16.45 -12.76 -10.59
C ALA A 102 17.54 -11.69 -10.72
N SER A 103 18.68 -12.11 -11.21
CA SER A 103 19.82 -11.25 -11.56
C SER A 103 20.44 -11.76 -12.83
N SER A 104 20.88 -10.85 -13.70
CA SER A 104 21.70 -11.24 -14.86
C SER A 104 23.03 -11.86 -14.40
N PRO A 105 23.72 -12.64 -15.26
CA PRO A 105 24.98 -13.28 -14.89
C PRO A 105 26.06 -12.30 -14.41
N THR A 106 26.03 -11.08 -14.92
CA THR A 106 26.99 -10.02 -14.54
C THR A 106 26.51 -9.18 -13.34
N GLY A 107 25.28 -9.39 -12.83
CA GLY A 107 24.68 -8.55 -11.81
C GLY A 107 24.27 -7.15 -12.27
N MET A 108 24.42 -6.83 -13.56
CA MET A 108 24.05 -5.51 -14.09
C MET A 108 22.53 -5.25 -14.09
N TYR A 109 21.74 -6.31 -14.23
CA TYR A 109 20.29 -6.22 -14.23
C TYR A 109 19.69 -7.05 -13.09
N VAL A 110 18.73 -6.48 -12.40
CA VAL A 110 18.21 -7.04 -11.13
C VAL A 110 16.70 -6.92 -10.98
N GLY A 111 16.14 -7.92 -10.34
CA GLY A 111 14.73 -7.94 -9.91
C GLY A 111 13.74 -8.35 -10.99
N LEU A 112 12.45 -8.17 -10.69
CA LEU A 112 11.32 -8.66 -11.48
C LEU A 112 11.31 -8.14 -12.93
N PHE A 113 11.67 -6.88 -13.13
CA PHE A 113 11.73 -6.21 -14.45
C PHE A 113 13.15 -5.93 -14.92
N GLN A 114 14.17 -6.57 -14.34
CA GLN A 114 15.58 -6.47 -14.71
C GLN A 114 16.04 -5.01 -14.87
N HIS A 115 15.82 -4.19 -13.83
CA HIS A 115 16.36 -2.84 -13.78
C HIS A 115 17.88 -2.84 -13.76
N SER A 116 18.51 -1.85 -14.39
CA SER A 116 19.91 -1.58 -14.17
C SER A 116 20.21 -1.40 -12.68
N ALA A 117 21.14 -2.18 -12.14
CA ALA A 117 21.53 -2.09 -10.74
C ALA A 117 22.11 -0.71 -10.38
N ALA A 118 22.81 -0.08 -11.33
CA ALA A 118 23.37 1.26 -11.17
C ALA A 118 22.28 2.36 -11.11
N ASP A 119 21.21 2.21 -11.91
CA ASP A 119 20.11 3.18 -11.95
C ASP A 119 19.07 2.97 -10.84
N TRP A 120 19.07 1.81 -10.21
CA TRP A 120 18.02 1.46 -9.24
C TRP A 120 17.84 2.47 -8.11
N PRO A 121 18.89 2.98 -7.44
CA PRO A 121 18.70 3.96 -6.36
C PRO A 121 17.96 5.21 -6.83
N ARG A 122 18.30 5.73 -8.01
CA ARG A 122 17.64 6.90 -8.61
C ARG A 122 16.18 6.59 -8.94
N ARG A 123 15.92 5.48 -9.64
CA ARG A 123 14.55 5.06 -9.99
C ARG A 123 13.70 4.83 -8.75
N TYR A 124 14.27 4.18 -7.73
CA TYR A 124 13.58 3.98 -6.46
C TYR A 124 13.19 5.31 -5.80
N ASP A 125 14.14 6.25 -5.70
CA ASP A 125 13.88 7.55 -5.08
C ASP A 125 12.83 8.34 -5.86
N GLU A 126 12.92 8.38 -7.15
CA GLU A 126 12.01 9.10 -8.03
C GLU A 126 10.58 8.55 -7.98
N TRP A 127 10.43 7.24 -8.04
CA TRP A 127 9.14 6.60 -8.20
C TRP A 127 8.49 6.11 -6.91
N THR A 128 9.15 6.20 -5.75
CA THR A 128 8.56 5.87 -4.45
C THR A 128 8.42 7.05 -3.51
N ARG A 129 9.29 8.06 -3.58
CA ARG A 129 9.19 9.26 -2.75
C ARG A 129 8.19 10.27 -3.32
N PRO A 130 7.61 11.15 -2.49
CA PRO A 130 7.71 11.21 -1.03
C PRO A 130 6.72 10.31 -0.30
N TYR A 131 5.90 9.54 -1.02
CA TYR A 131 4.64 9.00 -0.51
C TYR A 131 4.77 7.68 0.26
N TRP A 132 5.78 6.86 -0.06
CA TRP A 132 5.89 5.52 0.54
C TRP A 132 7.33 5.17 0.89
N ARG A 133 7.50 4.59 2.08
CA ARG A 133 8.77 3.99 2.50
C ARG A 133 8.75 2.50 2.16
N LEU A 134 8.89 2.19 0.89
CA LEU A 134 9.09 0.81 0.45
C LEU A 134 10.53 0.35 0.75
N LYS A 135 10.76 -0.97 0.67
CA LYS A 135 12.13 -1.49 0.76
C LYS A 135 12.92 -1.07 -0.48
N VAL A 136 14.08 -0.45 -0.29
CA VAL A 136 14.97 -0.02 -1.37
C VAL A 136 15.54 -1.19 -2.20
N ASN A 137 15.46 -2.42 -1.69
CA ASN A 137 15.99 -3.60 -2.33
C ASN A 137 15.27 -3.91 -3.66
N PRO A 138 15.98 -3.94 -4.82
CA PRO A 138 15.39 -4.27 -6.13
C PRO A 138 14.82 -5.68 -6.22
N TYR A 139 15.26 -6.58 -5.36
CA TYR A 139 14.76 -7.95 -5.27
C TYR A 139 13.45 -8.08 -4.49
N ASN A 140 12.94 -6.98 -3.93
CA ASN A 140 11.60 -6.96 -3.37
C ASN A 140 10.58 -6.81 -4.51
N GLY A 141 9.83 -7.87 -4.81
CA GLY A 141 8.90 -7.90 -5.94
C GLY A 141 7.85 -6.79 -5.91
N ARG A 142 7.33 -6.45 -4.72
CA ARG A 142 6.38 -5.34 -4.57
C ARG A 142 7.00 -3.99 -4.95
N THR A 143 8.18 -3.71 -4.42
CA THR A 143 8.88 -2.45 -4.73
C THR A 143 9.26 -2.39 -6.21
N ASN A 144 9.79 -3.48 -6.76
CA ASN A 144 10.18 -3.55 -8.15
C ASN A 144 8.99 -3.32 -9.08
N ALA A 145 7.85 -3.99 -8.84
CA ALA A 145 6.62 -3.78 -9.61
C ALA A 145 6.09 -2.34 -9.53
N ILE A 146 6.04 -1.75 -8.32
CA ILE A 146 5.54 -0.39 -8.14
C ILE A 146 6.43 0.64 -8.82
N VAL A 147 7.75 0.54 -8.67
CA VAL A 147 8.71 1.43 -9.34
C VAL A 147 8.54 1.35 -10.85
N THR A 148 8.51 0.13 -11.40
CA THR A 148 8.35 -0.08 -12.84
C THR A 148 7.05 0.50 -13.36
N ILE A 149 5.93 0.12 -12.78
CA ILE A 149 4.61 0.54 -13.27
C ILE A 149 4.42 2.05 -13.16
N ARG A 150 4.90 2.69 -12.10
CA ARG A 150 4.84 4.15 -11.99
C ARG A 150 5.72 4.86 -13.00
N MET A 151 6.94 4.36 -13.21
CA MET A 151 7.83 4.88 -14.24
C MET A 151 7.20 4.75 -15.62
N VAL A 152 6.66 3.60 -15.95
CA VAL A 152 6.00 3.34 -17.24
C VAL A 152 4.71 4.15 -17.41
N ASN A 153 3.93 4.35 -16.34
CA ASN A 153 2.74 5.22 -16.39
C ASN A 153 3.10 6.65 -16.80
N ALA A 154 4.26 7.15 -16.41
CA ALA A 154 4.72 8.50 -16.71
C ALA A 154 5.53 8.61 -18.01
N GLU A 155 6.38 7.65 -18.32
CA GLU A 155 7.41 7.72 -19.37
C GLU A 155 7.21 6.70 -20.50
N GLY A 156 6.27 5.74 -20.31
CA GLY A 156 6.06 4.64 -21.27
C GLY A 156 7.09 3.51 -21.17
N TRP A 157 6.92 2.52 -22.05
CA TRP A 157 7.72 1.28 -22.09
C TRP A 157 9.11 1.41 -22.74
N GLY A 158 9.62 2.63 -22.96
CA GLY A 158 10.90 2.85 -23.64
C GLY A 158 12.04 1.91 -23.22
N PRO A 159 12.34 1.75 -21.92
CA PRO A 159 13.41 0.85 -21.47
C PRO A 159 13.22 -0.63 -21.84
N TRP A 160 11.99 -1.04 -22.13
CA TRP A 160 11.62 -2.42 -22.49
C TRP A 160 11.06 -2.57 -23.92
N ALA A 161 11.25 -1.57 -24.78
CA ALA A 161 10.69 -1.58 -26.14
C ALA A 161 11.14 -2.78 -26.99
N GLY A 162 12.32 -3.33 -26.72
CA GLY A 162 12.87 -4.49 -27.44
C GLY A 162 12.41 -5.85 -26.92
N VAL A 163 11.60 -5.93 -25.86
CA VAL A 163 11.24 -7.21 -25.22
C VAL A 163 10.19 -8.01 -26.02
N GLY A 164 9.48 -7.38 -26.94
CA GLY A 164 8.54 -8.05 -27.83
C GLY A 164 7.23 -8.47 -27.15
N CYS A 165 6.71 -7.59 -26.29
CA CYS A 165 5.39 -7.64 -25.68
C CYS A 165 4.56 -6.44 -26.19
#